data_660443f581992b6b0a74a57cd4a98e85
#
_entry.id   660443f581992b6b0a74a57cd4a98e85
#
_cell.length_a   1.000
_cell.length_b   1.000
_cell.length_c   1.000
_cell.angle_alpha   90.00
_cell.angle_beta   90.00
_cell.angle_gamma   90.00
#
_symmetry.space_group_name_H-M   'P 1'
#
loop_
_entity.id
_entity.type
_entity.pdbx_description
1 polymer ?
#
loop_
_entity_poly.entity_id
_entity_poly.type
_entity_poly.pdbx_seq_one_letter_code
_entity_poly.pdbx_strand_id
1 'polypeptide(L)'
;RKQELVEAFEENLDFFIETSQVVRSDINLINMEIVKNYFHKKGIVINSSNEKFLMRSAGISYTDKDTGEEKCTLGGLLVFSDNNSLCIPQNMIRITNNLGKGKDRVNVVQGNLLSMIDKSEDILRKILPKNYPIGAIVEAINNAVLYREYSSIDRVIEVVISRNSTIVNSPGQMIQNNSTGKRINYNRRNMWLYEKLVTLDENKRFLNNEGGFGRIKKPFKKNVTFINSRAEDCFKVILPGTKLYEGKK
;
A
#
# COMPACT_ATOMS: atom_id res chain seq x y z
N ARG A 1 -25.61 14.35 -2.01
CA ARG A 1 -24.84 14.85 -0.82
C ARG A 1 -23.44 14.23 -0.69
N LYS A 2 -23.26 12.90 -0.88
CA LYS A 2 -21.92 12.28 -0.82
C LYS A 2 -21.09 12.56 -2.09
N GLN A 3 -21.73 12.59 -3.24
CA GLN A 3 -21.11 12.94 -4.52
C GLN A 3 -20.75 14.44 -4.59
N GLU A 4 -21.62 15.31 -4.13
CA GLU A 4 -21.37 16.77 -4.07
C GLU A 4 -20.20 17.12 -3.13
N LEU A 5 -20.01 16.37 -2.04
CA LEU A 5 -18.85 16.51 -1.15
C LEU A 5 -17.55 16.03 -1.84
N VAL A 6 -17.61 14.96 -2.60
CA VAL A 6 -16.47 14.44 -3.36
C VAL A 6 -16.10 15.42 -4.48
N GLU A 7 -17.08 15.94 -5.21
CA GLU A 7 -16.87 16.96 -6.25
C GLU A 7 -16.30 18.27 -5.66
N ALA A 8 -16.81 18.74 -4.50
CA ALA A 8 -16.28 19.91 -3.81
C ALA A 8 -14.84 19.68 -3.25
N PHE A 9 -14.46 18.45 -2.97
CA PHE A 9 -13.09 18.09 -2.58
C PHE A 9 -12.17 17.93 -3.80
N GLU A 10 -12.67 17.48 -4.94
CA GLU A 10 -11.91 17.37 -6.19
C GLU A 10 -11.58 18.73 -6.82
N GLU A 11 -12.38 19.76 -6.55
CA GLU A 11 -12.11 21.14 -6.96
C GLU A 11 -10.98 21.83 -6.16
N ASN A 12 -10.63 21.33 -4.97
CA ASN A 12 -9.49 21.80 -4.19
C ASN A 12 -8.25 20.94 -4.50
N LEU A 13 -7.45 21.36 -5.47
CA LEU A 13 -6.24 20.71 -5.97
C LEU A 13 -5.15 20.39 -4.91
N ASP A 14 -5.34 20.80 -3.67
CA ASP A 14 -4.37 20.62 -2.58
C ASP A 14 -4.77 19.58 -1.53
N PHE A 15 -5.88 18.84 -1.72
CA PHE A 15 -6.32 17.85 -0.73
C PHE A 15 -5.90 16.42 -1.08
N PHE A 16 -4.91 15.93 -0.36
CA PHE A 16 -4.57 14.51 -0.34
C PHE A 16 -5.24 13.85 0.87
N ILE A 17 -5.99 12.76 0.66
CA ILE A 17 -6.60 11.99 1.76
C ILE A 17 -5.54 11.58 2.80
N GLU A 18 -4.32 11.37 2.37
CA GLU A 18 -3.19 11.00 3.21
C GLU A 18 -2.80 12.11 4.20
N THR A 19 -3.12 13.36 3.93
CA THR A 19 -2.89 14.47 4.87
C THR A 19 -4.03 14.69 5.85
N SER A 20 -5.08 13.82 5.81
CA SER A 20 -6.18 13.88 6.77
C SER A 20 -5.69 13.66 8.19
N GLN A 21 -6.30 14.39 9.11
CA GLN A 21 -5.97 14.38 10.53
C GLN A 21 -6.44 13.08 11.20
N VAL A 22 -5.56 12.45 11.99
CA VAL A 22 -5.91 11.32 12.85
C VAL A 22 -5.94 11.79 14.29
N VAL A 23 -7.12 12.21 14.76
CA VAL A 23 -7.32 12.89 16.06
C VAL A 23 -6.81 12.08 17.25
N ARG A 24 -6.92 10.75 17.22
CA ARG A 24 -6.48 9.85 18.30
C ARG A 24 -4.99 9.48 18.22
N SER A 25 -4.24 10.08 17.30
CA SER A 25 -2.80 9.82 17.17
C SER A 25 -1.99 10.66 18.15
N ASP A 26 -0.78 10.19 18.41
CA ASP A 26 0.27 10.90 19.14
C ASP A 26 1.51 10.97 18.25
N ILE A 27 2.21 12.09 18.27
CA ILE A 27 3.42 12.30 17.47
C ILE A 27 4.53 11.28 17.79
N ASN A 28 4.56 10.75 19.02
CA ASN A 28 5.49 9.71 19.44
C ASN A 28 5.30 8.36 18.71
N LEU A 29 4.21 8.19 17.96
CA LEU A 29 4.02 7.04 17.06
C LEU A 29 4.90 7.12 15.81
N ILE A 30 5.41 8.30 15.48
CA ILE A 30 6.29 8.50 14.31
C ILE A 30 7.70 8.01 14.64
N ASN A 31 8.23 7.16 13.78
CA ASN A 31 9.61 6.72 13.82
C ASN A 31 10.51 7.80 13.20
N MET A 32 11.21 8.55 14.05
CA MET A 32 12.06 9.68 13.64
C MET A 32 13.27 9.24 12.81
N GLU A 33 13.70 7.99 12.85
CA GLU A 33 14.76 7.48 11.98
C GLU A 33 14.29 7.44 10.52
N ILE A 34 13.06 6.98 10.28
CA ILE A 34 12.46 6.97 8.95
C ILE A 34 12.28 8.40 8.44
N VAL A 35 11.83 9.33 9.30
CA VAL A 35 11.67 10.76 8.96
C VAL A 35 13.02 11.38 8.59
N LYS A 36 14.06 11.17 9.39
CA LYS A 36 15.42 11.67 9.12
C LYS A 36 15.95 11.11 7.80
N ASN A 37 15.79 9.82 7.56
CA ASN A 37 16.19 9.18 6.30
C ASN A 37 15.47 9.79 5.09
N TYR A 38 14.15 10.03 5.20
CA TYR A 38 13.38 10.68 4.14
C TYR A 38 13.92 12.06 3.78
N PHE A 39 14.13 12.94 4.79
CA PHE A 39 14.65 14.28 4.55
C PHE A 39 16.09 14.25 4.06
N HIS A 40 16.94 13.37 4.58
CA HIS A 40 18.30 13.17 4.10
C HIS A 40 18.34 12.79 2.61
N LYS A 41 17.48 11.85 2.17
CA LYS A 41 17.36 11.47 0.75
C LYS A 41 16.85 12.62 -0.14
N LYS A 42 16.17 13.60 0.44
CA LYS A 42 15.74 14.84 -0.22
C LYS A 42 16.82 15.93 -0.20
N GLY A 43 17.96 15.70 0.42
CA GLY A 43 19.00 16.71 0.61
C GLY A 43 18.63 17.81 1.64
N ILE A 44 17.67 17.54 2.53
CA ILE A 44 17.18 18.49 3.54
C ILE A 44 17.75 18.10 4.89
N VAL A 45 18.41 19.05 5.56
CA VAL A 45 18.93 18.86 6.92
C VAL A 45 17.80 19.07 7.93
N ILE A 46 17.47 18.00 8.67
CA ILE A 46 16.51 18.03 9.78
C ILE A 46 17.22 18.01 11.13
N ASN A 47 16.78 18.86 12.05
CA ASN A 47 17.30 18.98 13.41
C ASN A 47 16.16 19.40 14.36
N SER A 48 16.45 19.47 15.67
CA SER A 48 15.44 19.80 16.70
C SER A 48 14.78 21.18 16.55
N SER A 49 15.42 22.12 15.84
CA SER A 49 14.85 23.46 15.64
C SER A 49 13.86 23.53 14.49
N ASN A 50 13.97 22.64 13.49
CA ASN A 50 13.16 22.68 12.27
C ASN A 50 12.28 21.43 12.06
N GLU A 51 12.42 20.37 12.87
CA GLU A 51 11.74 19.10 12.66
C GLU A 51 10.20 19.23 12.62
N LYS A 52 9.61 19.96 13.57
CA LYS A 52 8.16 20.17 13.60
C LYS A 52 7.66 20.89 12.35
N PHE A 53 8.38 21.92 11.93
CA PHE A 53 8.05 22.66 10.72
C PHE A 53 8.14 21.77 9.48
N LEU A 54 9.22 21.01 9.32
CA LEU A 54 9.45 20.13 8.19
C LEU A 54 8.42 19.01 8.12
N MET A 55 8.10 18.38 9.26
CA MET A 55 7.09 17.31 9.32
C MET A 55 5.71 17.82 8.94
N ARG A 56 5.31 19.00 9.42
CA ARG A 56 4.04 19.64 9.03
C ARG A 56 4.03 20.01 7.56
N SER A 57 5.09 20.66 7.07
CA SER A 57 5.19 21.05 5.65
C SER A 57 5.18 19.85 4.70
N ALA A 58 5.71 18.71 5.13
CA ALA A 58 5.66 17.46 4.39
C ALA A 58 4.33 16.69 4.55
N GLY A 59 3.39 17.20 5.34
CA GLY A 59 2.12 16.55 5.62
C GLY A 59 2.22 15.27 6.46
N ILE A 60 3.30 15.12 7.25
CA ILE A 60 3.52 13.97 8.14
C ILE A 60 2.78 14.16 9.47
N SER A 61 2.78 15.38 9.99
CA SER A 61 2.10 15.77 11.23
C SER A 61 1.27 17.02 11.03
N TYR A 62 0.46 17.34 12.03
CA TYR A 62 -0.28 18.59 12.12
C TYR A 62 -0.37 19.04 13.57
N THR A 63 -0.61 20.33 13.78
CA THR A 63 -0.93 20.86 15.11
C THR A 63 -2.44 20.86 15.30
N ASP A 64 -2.91 20.15 16.29
CA ASP A 64 -4.32 20.14 16.68
C ASP A 64 -4.72 21.54 17.17
N LYS A 65 -5.78 22.12 16.57
CA LYS A 65 -6.18 23.51 16.84
C LYS A 65 -6.79 23.71 18.23
N ASP A 66 -7.38 22.65 18.79
CA ASP A 66 -8.08 22.73 20.08
C ASP A 66 -7.11 22.52 21.24
N THR A 67 -6.12 21.62 21.09
CA THR A 67 -5.17 21.26 22.15
C THR A 67 -3.80 21.90 21.99
N GLY A 68 -3.44 22.35 20.80
CA GLY A 68 -2.08 22.80 20.46
C GLY A 68 -1.05 21.68 20.36
N GLU A 69 -1.46 20.42 20.48
CA GLU A 69 -0.58 19.26 20.42
C GLU A 69 -0.21 18.87 18.99
N GLU A 70 1.00 18.35 18.80
CA GLU A 70 1.40 17.74 17.54
C GLU A 70 0.83 16.33 17.42
N LYS A 71 0.10 16.07 16.34
CA LYS A 71 -0.53 14.79 16.00
C LYS A 71 -0.16 14.34 14.61
N CYS A 72 -0.49 13.10 14.29
CA CYS A 72 -0.13 12.49 13.00
C CYS A 72 -1.24 12.65 11.96
N THR A 73 -0.83 12.82 10.71
CA THR A 73 -1.73 12.61 9.58
C THR A 73 -1.87 11.12 9.28
N LEU A 74 -2.87 10.76 8.46
CA LEU A 74 -3.04 9.39 7.98
C LEU A 74 -1.78 8.90 7.26
N GLY A 75 -1.25 9.67 6.32
CA GLY A 75 -0.03 9.35 5.59
C GLY A 75 1.20 9.27 6.50
N GLY A 76 1.29 10.19 7.47
CA GLY A 76 2.34 10.15 8.49
C GLY A 76 2.38 8.81 9.21
N LEU A 77 1.24 8.31 9.67
CA LEU A 77 1.13 7.00 10.29
C LEU A 77 1.44 5.87 9.31
N LEU A 78 0.91 5.91 8.08
CA LEU A 78 1.08 4.85 7.08
C LEU A 78 2.54 4.64 6.69
N VAL A 79 3.31 5.72 6.54
CA VAL A 79 4.70 5.65 6.03
C VAL A 79 5.72 5.65 7.16
N PHE A 80 5.51 6.44 8.20
CA PHE A 80 6.53 6.73 9.20
C PHE A 80 6.27 6.12 10.58
N SER A 81 5.23 5.26 10.74
CA SER A 81 4.92 4.61 12.01
C SER A 81 4.93 3.10 11.90
N ASP A 82 5.72 2.44 12.76
CA ASP A 82 5.73 0.98 12.88
C ASP A 82 4.53 0.44 13.69
N ASN A 83 3.94 1.28 14.53
CA ASN A 83 2.83 0.94 15.43
C ASN A 83 1.51 1.60 15.01
N ASN A 84 1.33 1.91 13.74
CA ASN A 84 0.17 2.63 13.22
C ASN A 84 -1.17 1.90 13.44
N SER A 85 -1.14 0.58 13.61
CA SER A 85 -2.33 -0.24 13.88
C SER A 85 -3.06 0.14 15.17
N LEU A 86 -2.40 0.86 16.08
CA LEU A 86 -3.05 1.42 17.28
C LEU A 86 -4.12 2.47 16.91
N CYS A 87 -3.90 3.23 15.86
CA CYS A 87 -4.81 4.28 15.39
C CYS A 87 -5.61 3.88 14.14
N ILE A 88 -5.01 3.08 13.28
CA ILE A 88 -5.57 2.65 11.98
C ILE A 88 -5.49 1.12 11.84
N PRO A 89 -6.28 0.35 12.61
CA PRO A 89 -6.20 -1.11 12.68
C PRO A 89 -6.44 -1.80 11.33
N GLN A 90 -7.17 -1.16 10.41
CA GLN A 90 -7.40 -1.64 9.06
C GLN A 90 -6.16 -1.56 8.15
N ASN A 91 -5.07 -0.91 8.58
CA ASN A 91 -3.80 -0.92 7.85
C ASN A 91 -3.09 -2.24 8.09
N MET A 92 -3.51 -3.27 7.35
CA MET A 92 -2.92 -4.60 7.40
C MET A 92 -2.98 -5.31 6.04
N ILE A 93 -2.10 -6.28 5.87
CA ILE A 93 -2.17 -7.30 4.82
C ILE A 93 -2.49 -8.63 5.50
N ARG A 94 -3.62 -9.23 5.14
CA ARG A 94 -4.04 -10.53 5.62
C ARG A 94 -3.67 -11.60 4.58
N ILE A 95 -2.75 -12.50 4.92
CA ILE A 95 -2.31 -13.59 4.06
C ILE A 95 -2.95 -14.89 4.54
N THR A 96 -3.85 -15.46 3.74
CA THR A 96 -4.54 -16.71 4.03
C THR A 96 -3.90 -17.85 3.22
N ASN A 97 -3.41 -18.88 3.91
CA ASN A 97 -2.81 -20.06 3.32
C ASN A 97 -3.81 -21.21 3.31
N ASN A 98 -4.33 -21.57 2.14
CA ASN A 98 -5.26 -22.68 1.92
C ASN A 98 -4.59 -23.90 1.27
N LEU A 99 -3.26 -24.06 1.40
CA LEU A 99 -2.55 -25.20 0.82
C LEU A 99 -2.63 -26.48 1.66
N GLY A 100 -3.16 -26.40 2.88
CA GLY A 100 -3.38 -27.57 3.76
C GLY A 100 -2.13 -28.17 4.38
N LYS A 101 -0.95 -27.60 4.17
CA LYS A 101 0.32 -28.09 4.72
C LYS A 101 0.98 -27.05 5.62
N GLY A 102 1.16 -27.40 6.88
CA GLY A 102 1.99 -26.77 7.92
C GLY A 102 1.92 -25.23 8.00
N LYS A 103 2.06 -24.71 9.21
CA LYS A 103 2.13 -23.28 9.56
C LYS A 103 0.85 -22.46 9.30
N ASP A 104 0.71 -21.48 10.11
CA ASP A 104 -0.43 -20.60 10.31
C ASP A 104 -1.29 -20.40 9.07
N ARG A 105 -2.56 -20.81 9.19
CA ARG A 105 -3.56 -20.64 8.12
C ARG A 105 -3.77 -19.18 7.76
N VAL A 106 -3.62 -18.28 8.70
CA VAL A 106 -3.78 -16.83 8.52
C VAL A 106 -2.61 -16.11 9.15
N ASN A 107 -1.96 -15.25 8.37
CA ASN A 107 -0.93 -14.34 8.83
C ASN A 107 -1.43 -12.90 8.68
N VAL A 108 -1.30 -12.10 9.72
CA VAL A 108 -1.62 -10.66 9.72
C VAL A 108 -0.31 -9.88 9.74
N VAL A 109 -0.13 -9.02 8.74
CA VAL A 109 1.07 -8.18 8.59
C VAL A 109 0.67 -6.72 8.82
N GLN A 110 1.30 -6.09 9.79
CA GLN A 110 1.10 -4.70 10.20
C GLN A 110 2.43 -3.95 10.33
N GLY A 111 2.36 -2.62 10.35
CA GLY A 111 3.50 -1.70 10.45
C GLY A 111 3.45 -0.63 9.38
N ASN A 112 4.56 0.07 9.14
CA ASN A 112 4.67 1.00 8.03
C ASN A 112 4.57 0.25 6.69
N LEU A 113 4.15 0.94 5.62
CA LEU A 113 3.82 0.30 4.34
C LEU A 113 4.99 -0.47 3.72
N LEU A 114 6.23 0.03 3.79
CA LEU A 114 7.40 -0.67 3.25
C LEU A 114 7.70 -1.94 4.04
N SER A 115 7.70 -1.85 5.36
CA SER A 115 7.88 -2.99 6.26
C SER A 115 6.79 -4.06 6.04
N MET A 116 5.54 -3.65 5.79
CA MET A 116 4.44 -4.60 5.48
C MET A 116 4.71 -5.38 4.19
N ILE A 117 5.23 -4.72 3.16
CA ILE A 117 5.59 -5.38 1.89
C ILE A 117 6.71 -6.39 2.14
N ASP A 118 7.79 -5.99 2.83
CA ASP A 118 8.94 -6.86 3.11
C ASP A 118 8.54 -8.09 3.94
N LYS A 119 7.80 -7.89 5.03
CA LYS A 119 7.28 -8.97 5.87
C LYS A 119 6.34 -9.91 5.08
N SER A 120 5.54 -9.36 4.17
CA SER A 120 4.66 -10.16 3.31
C SER A 120 5.47 -11.05 2.36
N GLU A 121 6.54 -10.52 1.76
CA GLU A 121 7.44 -11.29 0.91
C GLU A 121 8.10 -12.43 1.69
N ASP A 122 8.57 -12.18 2.91
CA ASP A 122 9.17 -13.21 3.77
C ASP A 122 8.18 -14.34 4.11
N ILE A 123 6.92 -14.00 4.38
CA ILE A 123 5.87 -14.97 4.63
C ILE A 123 5.58 -15.79 3.37
N LEU A 124 5.47 -15.14 2.22
CA LEU A 124 5.22 -15.80 0.93
C LEU A 124 6.35 -16.78 0.58
N ARG A 125 7.61 -16.41 0.83
CA ARG A 125 8.78 -17.30 0.63
C ARG A 125 8.75 -18.56 1.49
N LYS A 126 8.12 -18.50 2.68
CA LYS A 126 7.95 -19.65 3.58
C LYS A 126 6.78 -20.57 3.18
N ILE A 127 5.75 -20.01 2.53
CA ILE A 127 4.52 -20.74 2.18
C ILE A 127 4.61 -21.36 0.78
N LEU A 128 5.15 -20.63 -0.19
CA LEU A 128 5.12 -21.00 -1.60
C LEU A 128 6.28 -21.91 -2.01
N PRO A 129 6.10 -22.75 -3.03
CA PRO A 129 7.19 -23.52 -3.62
C PRO A 129 8.34 -22.61 -4.11
N LYS A 130 9.59 -23.07 -4.00
CA LYS A 130 10.79 -22.30 -4.38
C LYS A 130 10.78 -21.79 -5.84
N ASN A 131 10.15 -22.54 -6.72
CA ASN A 131 10.02 -22.22 -8.15
C ASN A 131 8.79 -21.38 -8.49
N TYR A 132 7.95 -21.03 -7.49
CA TYR A 132 6.82 -20.14 -7.70
C TYR A 132 7.31 -18.70 -7.90
N PRO A 133 6.80 -17.94 -8.88
CA PRO A 133 7.26 -16.57 -9.17
C PRO A 133 6.71 -15.57 -8.15
N ILE A 134 7.23 -15.60 -6.92
CA ILE A 134 6.81 -14.77 -5.78
C ILE A 134 6.85 -13.28 -6.13
N GLY A 135 7.82 -12.83 -6.92
CA GLY A 135 7.94 -11.43 -7.33
C GLY A 135 6.68 -10.87 -8.01
N ALA A 136 5.88 -11.71 -8.67
CA ALA A 136 4.60 -11.28 -9.24
C ALA A 136 3.53 -11.00 -8.17
N ILE A 137 3.52 -11.77 -7.07
CA ILE A 137 2.61 -11.49 -5.93
C ILE A 137 3.07 -10.23 -5.21
N VAL A 138 4.38 -10.08 -4.97
CA VAL A 138 4.95 -8.88 -4.33
C VAL A 138 4.61 -7.64 -5.15
N GLU A 139 4.72 -7.71 -6.48
CA GLU A 139 4.30 -6.62 -7.36
C GLU A 139 2.80 -6.32 -7.25
N ALA A 140 1.96 -7.36 -7.13
CA ALA A 140 0.52 -7.17 -6.90
C ALA A 140 0.24 -6.53 -5.52
N ILE A 141 1.02 -6.86 -4.49
CA ILE A 141 0.95 -6.24 -3.16
C ILE A 141 1.42 -4.77 -3.22
N ASN A 142 2.52 -4.46 -3.93
CA ASN A 142 2.99 -3.09 -4.14
C ASN A 142 1.89 -2.22 -4.77
N ASN A 143 1.23 -2.76 -5.80
CA ASN A 143 0.10 -2.08 -6.43
C ASN A 143 -1.10 -1.97 -5.47
N ALA A 144 -1.41 -3.03 -4.70
CA ALA A 144 -2.48 -3.00 -3.72
C ALA A 144 -2.26 -1.91 -2.66
N VAL A 145 -1.04 -1.75 -2.16
CA VAL A 145 -0.66 -0.67 -1.22
C VAL A 145 -0.79 0.70 -1.88
N LEU A 146 -0.28 0.86 -3.10
CA LEU A 146 -0.22 2.17 -3.75
C LEU A 146 -1.59 2.67 -4.24
N TYR A 147 -2.47 1.76 -4.64
CA TYR A 147 -3.79 2.09 -5.22
C TYR A 147 -4.97 1.85 -4.27
N ARG A 148 -4.72 1.39 -3.04
CA ARG A 148 -5.76 1.19 -2.03
C ARG A 148 -6.56 2.47 -1.79
N GLU A 149 -7.87 2.30 -1.59
CA GLU A 149 -8.74 3.34 -1.02
C GLU A 149 -8.55 3.40 0.51
N TYR A 150 -7.76 4.37 0.97
CA TYR A 150 -7.43 4.50 2.39
C TYR A 150 -8.56 5.08 3.25
N SER A 151 -9.62 5.64 2.64
CA SER A 151 -10.84 6.01 3.35
C SER A 151 -11.71 4.80 3.73
N SER A 152 -11.47 3.63 3.14
CA SER A 152 -12.17 2.37 3.49
C SER A 152 -11.61 1.82 4.79
N ILE A 153 -12.39 1.98 5.87
CA ILE A 153 -12.00 1.59 7.24
C ILE A 153 -12.42 0.17 7.63
N ASP A 154 -13.28 -0.45 6.86
CA ASP A 154 -13.91 -1.77 7.11
C ASP A 154 -13.22 -2.93 6.38
N ARG A 155 -12.24 -2.64 5.52
CA ARG A 155 -11.60 -3.64 4.66
C ARG A 155 -10.08 -3.51 4.69
N VAL A 156 -9.42 -4.64 4.43
CA VAL A 156 -7.96 -4.77 4.44
C VAL A 156 -7.45 -5.28 3.09
N ILE A 157 -6.15 -5.21 2.84
CA ILE A 157 -5.55 -5.91 1.71
C ILE A 157 -5.52 -7.40 2.05
N GLU A 158 -5.99 -8.23 1.12
CA GLU A 158 -6.06 -9.67 1.29
C GLU A 158 -5.20 -10.40 0.26
N VAL A 159 -4.45 -11.39 0.71
CA VAL A 159 -3.73 -12.34 -0.15
C VAL A 159 -4.22 -13.73 0.20
N VAL A 160 -4.89 -14.40 -0.74
CA VAL A 160 -5.41 -15.76 -0.54
C VAL A 160 -4.64 -16.72 -1.44
N ILE A 161 -3.93 -17.65 -0.84
CA ILE A 161 -3.09 -18.63 -1.54
C ILE A 161 -3.80 -19.97 -1.54
N SER A 162 -4.02 -20.55 -2.73
CA SER A 162 -4.60 -21.88 -2.90
C SER A 162 -3.86 -22.69 -3.98
N ARG A 163 -4.18 -23.98 -4.10
CA ARG A 163 -3.61 -24.83 -5.16
C ARG A 163 -3.98 -24.37 -6.57
N ASN A 164 -5.17 -23.81 -6.75
CA ASN A 164 -5.69 -23.44 -8.08
C ASN A 164 -5.41 -21.97 -8.42
N SER A 165 -5.39 -21.07 -7.43
CA SER A 165 -5.19 -19.64 -7.63
C SER A 165 -4.53 -18.97 -6.44
N THR A 166 -3.83 -17.87 -6.69
CA THR A 166 -3.42 -16.90 -5.67
C THR A 166 -4.12 -15.58 -6.00
N ILE A 167 -4.82 -15.01 -5.03
CA ILE A 167 -5.63 -13.80 -5.22
C ILE A 167 -5.05 -12.70 -4.33
N VAL A 168 -4.79 -11.53 -4.91
CA VAL A 168 -4.50 -10.30 -4.18
C VAL A 168 -5.70 -9.38 -4.38
N ASN A 169 -6.35 -8.99 -3.30
CA ASN A 169 -7.54 -8.13 -3.28
C ASN A 169 -7.23 -6.84 -2.52
N SER A 170 -7.48 -5.70 -3.15
CA SER A 170 -7.29 -4.37 -2.56
C SER A 170 -8.61 -3.61 -2.50
N PRO A 171 -8.95 -2.97 -1.37
CA PRO A 171 -10.10 -2.07 -1.29
C PRO A 171 -9.97 -0.88 -2.23
N GLY A 172 -11.08 -0.51 -2.86
CA GLY A 172 -11.19 0.58 -3.82
C GLY A 172 -10.92 0.15 -5.27
N GLN A 173 -11.70 0.70 -6.18
CA GLN A 173 -11.51 0.50 -7.62
C GLN A 173 -10.26 1.26 -8.11
N MET A 174 -9.63 0.75 -9.16
CA MET A 174 -8.65 1.55 -9.89
C MET A 174 -9.35 2.61 -10.74
N ILE A 175 -8.89 3.85 -10.65
CA ILE A 175 -9.41 4.98 -11.42
C ILE A 175 -8.90 4.86 -12.86
N GLN A 176 -9.81 4.64 -13.80
CA GLN A 176 -9.48 4.55 -15.21
C GLN A 176 -9.44 5.95 -15.82
N ASN A 177 -8.40 6.24 -16.58
CA ASN A 177 -8.40 7.39 -17.48
C ASN A 177 -9.24 7.07 -18.72
N ASN A 178 -10.22 7.89 -19.02
CA ASN A 178 -11.03 7.86 -20.26
C ASN A 178 -10.24 8.36 -21.49
N SER A 179 -8.93 8.13 -21.55
CA SER A 179 -8.15 8.49 -22.73
C SER A 179 -8.53 7.55 -23.88
N THR A 180 -8.94 8.15 -24.98
CA THR A 180 -9.30 7.55 -26.27
C THR A 180 -8.12 6.81 -26.91
N GLY A 181 -7.69 5.69 -26.34
CA GLY A 181 -6.57 4.91 -26.86
C GLY A 181 -6.62 3.46 -26.39
N LYS A 182 -6.01 2.56 -27.17
CA LYS A 182 -5.98 1.10 -26.94
C LYS A 182 -5.27 0.65 -25.64
N ARG A 183 -4.76 1.58 -24.80
CA ARG A 183 -4.14 1.28 -23.51
C ARG A 183 -4.97 1.93 -22.41
N ILE A 184 -5.50 1.11 -21.52
CA ILE A 184 -6.15 1.59 -20.30
C ILE A 184 -5.02 2.09 -19.38
N ASN A 185 -4.96 3.39 -19.18
CA ASN A 185 -4.08 4.00 -18.19
C ASN A 185 -4.88 4.20 -16.90
N TYR A 186 -4.28 3.86 -15.77
CA TYR A 186 -4.86 4.09 -14.46
C TYR A 186 -4.20 5.30 -13.81
N ASN A 187 -5.01 6.20 -13.25
CA ASN A 187 -4.50 7.30 -12.45
C ASN A 187 -3.98 6.78 -11.11
N ARG A 188 -2.87 7.35 -10.66
CA ARG A 188 -2.38 7.08 -9.30
C ARG A 188 -3.30 7.78 -8.30
N ARG A 189 -3.92 7.02 -7.42
CA ARG A 189 -4.82 7.54 -6.39
C ARG A 189 -4.05 8.28 -5.30
N ASN A 190 -2.97 7.67 -4.81
CA ASN A 190 -2.24 8.09 -3.62
C ASN A 190 -0.88 8.71 -4.01
N MET A 191 -0.89 9.91 -4.62
CA MET A 191 0.33 10.56 -5.10
C MET A 191 1.25 11.00 -3.97
N TRP A 192 0.70 11.41 -2.83
CA TRP A 192 1.47 11.75 -1.64
C TRP A 192 2.26 10.53 -1.12
N LEU A 193 1.58 9.38 -0.99
CA LEU A 193 2.23 8.11 -0.61
C LEU A 193 3.29 7.69 -1.64
N TYR A 194 2.96 7.77 -2.93
CA TYR A 194 3.89 7.40 -4.00
C TYR A 194 5.23 8.13 -3.86
N GLU A 195 5.20 9.43 -3.65
CA GLU A 195 6.41 10.25 -3.51
C GLU A 195 7.26 9.80 -2.31
N LYS A 196 6.64 9.54 -1.14
CA LYS A 196 7.35 9.08 0.05
C LYS A 196 7.91 7.67 -0.13
N LEU A 197 7.11 6.76 -0.68
CA LEU A 197 7.53 5.39 -0.92
C LEU A 197 8.68 5.32 -1.93
N VAL A 198 8.61 6.07 -3.04
CA VAL A 198 9.72 6.14 -4.02
C VAL A 198 11.00 6.67 -3.38
N THR A 199 10.89 7.67 -2.49
CA THR A 199 12.04 8.27 -1.83
C THR A 199 12.68 7.30 -0.82
N LEU A 200 11.86 6.57 -0.05
CA LEU A 200 12.33 5.71 1.03
C LEU A 200 12.73 4.30 0.57
N ASP A 201 12.11 3.79 -0.52
CA ASP A 201 12.31 2.42 -0.96
C ASP A 201 13.69 2.19 -1.58
N GLU A 202 14.55 1.48 -0.87
CA GLU A 202 15.91 1.13 -1.31
C GLU A 202 15.91 0.10 -2.43
N ASN A 203 14.87 -0.74 -2.49
CA ASN A 203 14.71 -1.78 -3.51
C ASN A 203 14.17 -1.23 -4.84
N LYS A 204 13.87 0.07 -4.93
CA LYS A 204 13.39 0.78 -6.12
C LYS A 204 12.15 0.12 -6.77
N ARG A 205 11.29 -0.52 -5.96
CA ARG A 205 10.09 -1.27 -6.41
C ARG A 205 9.10 -0.40 -7.17
N PHE A 206 9.00 0.88 -6.82
CA PHE A 206 8.04 1.83 -7.37
C PHE A 206 8.57 2.64 -8.55
N LEU A 207 9.87 2.57 -8.89
CA LEU A 207 10.52 3.36 -9.94
C LEU A 207 10.52 2.71 -11.33
N ASN A 208 10.04 1.49 -11.47
CA ASN A 208 10.17 0.75 -12.72
C ASN A 208 9.24 1.26 -13.82
N ASN A 209 9.80 1.52 -15.02
CA ASN A 209 9.11 2.02 -16.21
C ASN A 209 8.23 0.97 -16.91
N GLU A 210 8.47 -0.33 -16.70
CA GLU A 210 7.56 -1.39 -17.14
C GLU A 210 6.31 -1.35 -16.28
N GLY A 211 5.15 -1.06 -16.85
CA GLY A 211 3.89 -0.98 -16.10
C GLY A 211 3.70 -2.21 -15.20
N GLY A 212 3.34 -2.00 -13.92
CA GLY A 212 3.25 -3.04 -12.91
C GLY A 212 2.47 -4.30 -13.35
N PHE A 213 1.42 -4.12 -14.15
CA PHE A 213 0.66 -5.23 -14.74
C PHE A 213 1.48 -6.10 -15.71
N GLY A 214 2.44 -5.51 -16.43
CA GLY A 214 3.35 -6.25 -17.30
C GLY A 214 4.24 -7.20 -16.50
N ARG A 215 4.81 -6.72 -15.39
CA ARG A 215 5.66 -7.52 -14.50
C ARG A 215 4.89 -8.67 -13.84
N ILE A 216 3.63 -8.43 -13.45
CA ILE A 216 2.76 -9.48 -12.91
C ILE A 216 2.46 -10.54 -13.95
N LYS A 217 2.19 -10.16 -15.21
CA LYS A 217 1.83 -11.10 -16.30
C LYS A 217 3.00 -11.92 -16.82
N LYS A 218 4.20 -11.33 -16.87
CA LYS A 218 5.39 -11.92 -17.52
C LYS A 218 5.71 -13.35 -17.09
N PRO A 219 5.75 -13.69 -15.76
CA PRO A 219 6.05 -15.05 -15.31
C PRO A 219 4.96 -16.08 -15.63
N PHE A 220 3.72 -15.66 -15.83
CA PHE A 220 2.56 -16.52 -15.97
C PHE A 220 2.01 -16.62 -17.39
N LYS A 221 2.71 -16.09 -18.41
CA LYS A 221 2.36 -16.22 -19.83
C LYS A 221 0.88 -15.90 -20.14
N LYS A 222 0.35 -14.80 -19.64
CA LYS A 222 -1.05 -14.34 -19.82
C LYS A 222 -2.11 -15.00 -18.92
N ASN A 223 -1.79 -15.99 -18.10
CA ASN A 223 -2.74 -16.64 -17.18
C ASN A 223 -2.95 -15.79 -15.91
N VAL A 224 -3.12 -14.48 -16.06
CA VAL A 224 -3.38 -13.54 -14.97
C VAL A 224 -4.63 -12.76 -15.31
N THR A 225 -5.57 -12.70 -14.37
CA THR A 225 -6.81 -11.93 -14.51
C THR A 225 -6.78 -10.74 -13.56
N PHE A 226 -7.15 -9.57 -14.08
CA PHE A 226 -7.36 -8.34 -13.32
C PHE A 226 -8.85 -8.02 -13.33
N ILE A 227 -9.42 -7.81 -12.16
CA ILE A 227 -10.84 -7.48 -11.99
C ILE A 227 -10.94 -6.16 -11.26
N ASN A 228 -11.48 -5.14 -11.93
CA ASN A 228 -11.87 -3.88 -11.32
C ASN A 228 -13.36 -3.95 -11.02
N SER A 229 -13.72 -4.38 -9.81
CA SER A 229 -15.10 -4.65 -9.43
C SER A 229 -15.79 -3.40 -8.89
N ARG A 230 -16.76 -2.89 -9.65
CA ARG A 230 -17.58 -1.77 -9.20
C ARG A 230 -18.58 -2.18 -8.10
N ALA A 231 -19.12 -3.39 -8.20
CA ALA A 231 -20.11 -3.90 -7.23
C ALA A 231 -19.50 -4.16 -5.85
N GLU A 232 -18.23 -4.63 -5.81
CA GLU A 232 -17.52 -4.92 -4.57
C GLU A 232 -16.60 -3.77 -4.14
N ASP A 233 -16.50 -2.72 -4.95
CA ASP A 233 -15.57 -1.62 -4.78
C ASP A 233 -14.16 -2.10 -4.40
N CYS A 234 -13.56 -2.91 -5.27
CA CYS A 234 -12.24 -3.47 -5.06
C CYS A 234 -11.51 -3.74 -6.37
N PHE A 235 -10.19 -3.89 -6.28
CA PHE A 235 -9.36 -4.36 -7.36
C PHE A 235 -8.74 -5.71 -7.01
N LYS A 236 -8.94 -6.72 -7.86
CA LYS A 236 -8.42 -8.08 -7.66
C LYS A 236 -7.41 -8.45 -8.73
N VAL A 237 -6.32 -9.08 -8.31
CA VAL A 237 -5.35 -9.75 -9.17
C VAL A 237 -5.43 -11.24 -8.89
N ILE A 238 -5.77 -12.02 -9.92
CA ILE A 238 -5.87 -13.48 -9.82
C ILE A 238 -4.73 -14.10 -10.61
N LEU A 239 -3.85 -14.78 -9.90
CA LEU A 239 -2.66 -15.45 -10.39
C LEU A 239 -2.87 -16.97 -10.37
N PRO A 240 -2.17 -17.77 -11.21
CA PRO A 240 -2.15 -19.21 -11.10
C PRO A 240 -1.72 -19.67 -9.70
N GLY A 241 -2.35 -20.71 -9.19
CA GLY A 241 -2.02 -21.31 -7.90
C GLY A 241 -0.78 -22.20 -7.93
N THR A 242 -0.54 -22.89 -6.81
CA THR A 242 0.69 -23.68 -6.62
C THR A 242 0.70 -25.00 -7.38
N LYS A 243 -0.45 -25.50 -7.84
CA LYS A 243 -0.57 -26.79 -8.56
C LYS A 243 0.40 -26.93 -9.74
N LEU A 244 0.67 -25.85 -10.47
CA LEU A 244 1.58 -25.83 -11.62
C LEU A 244 3.07 -25.95 -11.22
N TYR A 245 3.37 -25.78 -9.96
CA TYR A 245 4.73 -25.73 -9.38
C TYR A 245 5.00 -26.88 -8.41
N GLU A 246 4.00 -27.72 -8.13
CA GLU A 246 4.13 -28.92 -7.33
C GLU A 246 4.75 -30.02 -8.21
N GLY A 247 5.86 -30.59 -7.80
CA GLY A 247 6.50 -31.75 -8.47
C GLY A 247 7.57 -31.43 -9.54
N LYS A 248 7.88 -30.18 -9.81
CA LYS A 248 9.08 -29.82 -10.58
C LYS A 248 10.26 -29.61 -9.64
N LYS A 249 11.04 -30.69 -9.44
CA LYS A 249 12.37 -30.62 -8.82
C LYS A 249 13.36 -29.95 -9.75
#